data_261e13ee75e565491e6ae209aaa5f1f4
#
_entry.id   261e13ee75e565491e6ae209aaa5f1f4
#
_cell.length_a   1.000
_cell.length_b   1.000
_cell.length_c   1.000
_cell.angle_alpha   90.00
_cell.angle_beta   90.00
_cell.angle_gamma   90.00
#
_symmetry.space_group_name_H-M   'P 1'
#
loop_
_entity.id
_entity.type
_entity.pdbx_description
1 polymer ?
#
loop_
_entity_poly.entity_id
_entity_poly.type
_entity_poly.pdbx_seq_one_letter_code
_entity_poly.pdbx_strand_id
1 'polypeptide(L)'
;MTIHLDTSVLVDALTGPRRSFRALERTVAAGHVISFSALVLYEWLRGPRTTQEVDAQESLWPAADAREFGPAEAQRASEMYRRLKRARGRDMDIAIAACAVQQRARLWTLNPDDFLDLPAVELYDPPR
;
A
#
# COMPACT_ATOMS: atom_id res chain seq x y z
N MET A 1 -8.83 1.82 -12.80
CA MET A 1 -7.68 1.00 -12.34
C MET A 1 -7.60 1.09 -10.82
N THR A 2 -7.19 0.03 -10.18
CA THR A 2 -7.01 -0.01 -8.72
C THR A 2 -5.57 0.32 -8.36
N ILE A 3 -5.41 1.22 -7.40
CA ILE A 3 -4.12 1.63 -6.87
C ILE A 3 -4.08 1.20 -5.40
N HIS A 4 -3.13 0.34 -5.04
CA HIS A 4 -2.89 -0.03 -3.66
C HIS A 4 -1.87 0.91 -3.03
N LEU A 5 -2.19 1.43 -1.85
CA LEU A 5 -1.27 2.29 -1.11
C LEU A 5 -0.32 1.44 -0.26
N ASP A 6 0.97 1.75 -0.35
CA ASP A 6 1.93 1.35 0.67
C ASP A 6 1.70 2.22 1.92
N THR A 7 2.13 1.73 3.06
CA THR A 7 1.97 2.46 4.33
C THR A 7 2.60 3.85 4.27
N SER A 8 3.72 4.00 3.58
CA SER A 8 4.40 5.28 3.44
C SER A 8 3.50 6.37 2.86
N VAL A 9 2.68 6.04 1.87
CA VAL A 9 1.77 7.00 1.24
C VAL A 9 0.63 7.37 2.19
N LEU A 10 0.06 6.38 2.88
CA LEU A 10 -1.04 6.62 3.83
C LEU A 10 -0.58 7.53 4.97
N VAL A 11 0.60 7.27 5.52
CA VAL A 11 1.20 8.11 6.57
C VAL A 11 1.42 9.53 6.07
N ASP A 12 2.03 9.68 4.89
CA ASP A 12 2.34 10.99 4.33
C ASP A 12 1.09 11.79 3.94
N ALA A 13 0.01 11.10 3.59
CA ALA A 13 -1.24 11.74 3.21
C ALA A 13 -2.07 12.23 4.41
N LEU A 14 -2.04 11.52 5.53
CA LEU A 14 -2.94 11.76 6.66
C LEU A 14 -2.26 12.32 7.90
N THR A 15 -0.93 12.44 7.92
CA THR A 15 -0.20 12.96 9.07
C THR A 15 0.71 14.12 8.68
N GLY A 16 1.06 14.94 9.68
CA GLY A 16 1.97 16.08 9.50
C GLY A 16 1.46 17.05 8.42
N PRO A 17 2.31 17.47 7.48
CA PRO A 17 1.92 18.41 6.43
C PRO A 17 1.02 17.80 5.35
N ARG A 18 0.69 16.51 5.41
CA ARG A 18 -0.23 15.82 4.51
C ARG A 18 0.17 15.96 3.03
N ARG A 19 1.45 15.77 2.73
CA ARG A 19 2.03 16.05 1.40
C ARG A 19 1.40 15.25 0.27
N SER A 20 1.10 13.97 0.51
CA SER A 20 0.55 13.09 -0.52
C SER A 20 -0.96 13.23 -0.70
N PHE A 21 -1.65 13.98 0.16
CA PHE A 21 -3.11 14.07 0.13
C PHE A 21 -3.62 14.62 -1.19
N ARG A 22 -3.00 15.67 -1.71
CA ARG A 22 -3.41 16.29 -2.96
C ARG A 22 -3.24 15.34 -4.16
N ALA A 23 -2.16 14.58 -4.19
CA ALA A 23 -1.95 13.58 -5.25
C ALA A 23 -2.99 12.46 -5.16
N LEU A 24 -3.40 12.07 -3.95
CA LEU A 24 -4.49 11.12 -3.75
C LEU A 24 -5.81 11.65 -4.30
N GLU A 25 -6.16 12.89 -3.99
CA GLU A 25 -7.37 13.54 -4.55
C GLU A 25 -7.36 13.52 -6.06
N ARG A 26 -6.23 13.86 -6.68
CA ARG A 26 -6.09 13.88 -8.14
C ARG A 26 -6.20 12.49 -8.74
N THR A 27 -5.65 11.47 -8.06
CA THR A 27 -5.74 10.09 -8.49
C THR A 27 -7.20 9.60 -8.50
N VAL A 28 -7.95 9.91 -7.46
CA VAL A 28 -9.38 9.59 -7.38
C VAL A 28 -10.17 10.36 -8.46
N ALA A 29 -9.87 11.65 -8.64
CA ALA A 29 -10.53 12.48 -9.65
C ALA A 29 -10.27 11.96 -11.07
N ALA A 30 -9.13 11.31 -11.31
CA ALA A 30 -8.80 10.70 -12.59
C ALA A 30 -9.53 9.36 -12.83
N GLY A 31 -10.33 8.90 -11.88
CA GLY A 31 -11.14 7.68 -12.01
C GLY A 31 -10.53 6.42 -11.42
N HIS A 32 -9.40 6.52 -10.74
CA HIS A 32 -8.79 5.38 -10.08
C HIS A 32 -9.43 5.08 -8.73
N VAL A 33 -9.42 3.81 -8.35
CA VAL A 33 -9.90 3.36 -7.05
C VAL A 33 -8.69 3.18 -6.13
N ILE A 34 -8.73 3.82 -4.97
CA ILE A 34 -7.70 3.67 -3.94
C ILE A 34 -8.08 2.53 -3.01
N SER A 35 -7.13 1.68 -2.72
CA SER A 35 -7.29 0.56 -1.80
C SER A 35 -5.99 0.32 -1.04
N PHE A 36 -6.04 -0.49 -0.01
CA PHE A 36 -4.85 -0.98 0.68
C PHE A 36 -5.15 -2.33 1.34
N SER A 37 -4.09 -3.05 1.69
CA SER A 37 -4.22 -4.35 2.32
C SER A 37 -4.40 -4.24 3.83
N ALA A 38 -4.86 -5.33 4.45
CA ALA A 38 -4.92 -5.45 5.89
C ALA A 38 -3.53 -5.29 6.55
N LEU A 39 -2.46 -5.62 5.81
CA LEU A 39 -1.10 -5.42 6.29
C LEU A 39 -0.77 -3.93 6.44
N VAL A 40 -1.15 -3.12 5.46
CA VAL A 40 -0.99 -1.66 5.52
C VAL A 40 -1.86 -1.07 6.62
N LEU A 41 -3.08 -1.55 6.77
CA LEU A 41 -3.95 -1.15 7.87
C LEU A 41 -3.29 -1.43 9.22
N TYR A 42 -2.71 -2.61 9.39
CA TYR A 42 -1.99 -2.97 10.61
C TYR A 42 -0.82 -2.02 10.88
N GLU A 43 0.01 -1.75 9.88
CA GLU A 43 1.15 -0.84 10.05
C GLU A 43 0.70 0.59 10.38
N TRP A 44 -0.38 1.03 9.74
CA TRP A 44 -0.97 2.34 10.01
C TRP A 44 -1.45 2.44 11.45
N LEU A 45 -2.25 1.47 11.89
CA LEU A 45 -2.89 1.51 13.23
C LEU A 45 -1.89 1.27 14.37
N ARG A 46 -0.82 0.52 14.16
CA ARG A 46 0.17 0.26 15.20
C ARG A 46 1.08 1.45 15.48
N GLY A 47 1.19 2.36 14.54
CA GLY A 47 2.00 3.56 14.71
C GLY A 47 1.32 4.58 15.62
N PRO A 48 2.05 5.62 16.03
CA PRO A 48 1.43 6.68 16.82
C PRO A 48 0.49 7.49 15.92
N ARG A 49 -0.82 7.39 16.16
CA ARG A 49 -1.85 8.11 15.42
C ARG A 49 -2.76 8.85 16.38
N THR A 50 -3.17 10.05 16.01
CA THR A 50 -4.22 10.76 16.75
C THR A 50 -5.58 10.17 16.39
N THR A 51 -6.57 10.44 17.24
CA THR A 51 -7.95 10.06 16.96
C THR A 51 -8.44 10.67 15.65
N GLN A 52 -8.10 11.94 15.39
CA GLN A 52 -8.48 12.60 14.15
C GLN A 52 -7.87 11.94 12.91
N GLU A 53 -6.63 11.47 13.01
CA GLU A 53 -5.96 10.77 11.90
C GLU A 53 -6.63 9.44 11.59
N VAL A 54 -6.99 8.67 12.62
CA VAL A 54 -7.71 7.42 12.44
C VAL A 54 -9.12 7.66 11.90
N ASP A 55 -9.81 8.68 12.41
CA ASP A 55 -11.14 9.05 11.91
C ASP A 55 -11.10 9.47 10.44
N ALA A 56 -10.07 10.20 10.03
CA ALA A 56 -9.91 10.59 8.62
C ALA A 56 -9.69 9.36 7.74
N GLN A 57 -8.86 8.42 8.16
CA GLN A 57 -8.67 7.17 7.43
C GLN A 57 -9.98 6.39 7.32
N GLU A 58 -10.71 6.25 8.42
CA GLU A 58 -11.97 5.49 8.44
C GLU A 58 -13.02 6.13 7.53
N SER A 59 -13.06 7.46 7.50
CA SER A 59 -13.99 8.21 6.65
C SER A 59 -13.68 8.05 5.16
N LEU A 60 -12.39 8.05 4.79
CA LEU A 60 -11.96 7.97 3.40
C LEU A 60 -11.85 6.53 2.91
N TRP A 61 -11.28 5.67 3.72
CA TRP A 61 -11.02 4.27 3.40
C TRP A 61 -11.30 3.41 4.64
N PRO A 62 -12.55 2.95 4.81
CA PRO A 62 -12.91 2.16 6.00
C PRO A 62 -12.05 0.92 6.18
N ALA A 63 -11.70 0.61 7.41
CA ALA A 63 -10.93 -0.58 7.74
C ALA A 63 -11.59 -1.86 7.21
N ALA A 64 -12.93 -1.90 7.20
CA ALA A 64 -13.69 -3.04 6.70
C ALA A 64 -13.45 -3.33 5.21
N ASP A 65 -13.00 -2.33 4.45
CA ASP A 65 -12.75 -2.47 3.02
C ASP A 65 -11.30 -2.83 2.70
N ALA A 66 -10.43 -2.94 3.72
CA ALA A 66 -9.05 -3.36 3.51
C ALA A 66 -9.00 -4.76 2.89
N ARG A 67 -8.10 -4.93 1.91
CA ARG A 67 -7.97 -6.21 1.22
C ARG A 67 -7.25 -7.23 2.08
N GLU A 68 -7.77 -8.45 2.10
CA GLU A 68 -7.21 -9.53 2.90
C GLU A 68 -5.81 -9.93 2.45
N PHE A 69 -4.99 -10.31 3.42
CA PHE A 69 -3.79 -11.12 3.18
C PHE A 69 -4.17 -12.56 3.48
N GLY A 70 -4.77 -13.21 2.49
CA GLY A 70 -5.27 -14.58 2.62
C GLY A 70 -4.31 -15.61 2.02
N PRO A 71 -4.76 -16.86 1.84
CA PRO A 71 -3.91 -17.94 1.31
C PRO A 71 -3.30 -17.63 -0.06
N ALA A 72 -4.04 -17.02 -0.97
CA ALA A 72 -3.52 -16.68 -2.30
C ALA A 72 -2.38 -15.67 -2.22
N GLU A 73 -2.55 -14.65 -1.41
CA GLU A 73 -1.53 -13.63 -1.17
C GLU A 73 -0.31 -14.21 -0.46
N ALA A 74 -0.52 -15.10 0.50
CA ALA A 74 0.57 -15.77 1.21
C ALA A 74 1.39 -16.63 0.26
N GLN A 75 0.75 -17.37 -0.63
CA GLN A 75 1.43 -18.18 -1.65
C GLN A 75 2.25 -17.30 -2.60
N ARG A 76 1.65 -16.22 -3.08
CA ARG A 76 2.33 -15.27 -3.96
C ARG A 76 3.54 -14.64 -3.26
N ALA A 77 3.37 -14.20 -2.02
CA ALA A 77 4.45 -13.60 -1.24
C ALA A 77 5.61 -14.58 -1.05
N SER A 78 5.31 -15.85 -0.76
CA SER A 78 6.34 -16.85 -0.57
C SER A 78 7.12 -17.13 -1.86
N GLU A 79 6.44 -17.15 -3.00
CA GLU A 79 7.10 -17.30 -4.30
C GLU A 79 8.03 -16.12 -4.59
N MET A 80 7.57 -14.92 -4.34
CA MET A 80 8.38 -13.70 -4.52
C MET A 80 9.59 -13.71 -3.60
N TYR A 81 9.40 -14.08 -2.34
CA TYR A 81 10.49 -14.18 -1.36
C TYR A 81 11.57 -15.14 -1.83
N ARG A 82 11.18 -16.32 -2.28
CA ARG A 82 12.14 -17.36 -2.71
C ARG A 82 12.95 -16.97 -3.94
N ARG A 83 12.44 -16.09 -4.79
CA ARG A 83 13.11 -15.65 -6.02
C ARG A 83 14.09 -14.51 -5.81
N LEU A 84 14.01 -13.84 -4.66
CA LEU A 84 14.88 -12.71 -4.37
C LEU A 84 16.22 -13.18 -3.82
N LYS A 85 17.30 -12.52 -4.23
CA LYS A 85 18.62 -12.75 -3.66
C LYS A 85 18.75 -12.21 -2.25
N ARG A 86 18.04 -11.13 -1.94
CA ARG A 86 18.11 -10.41 -0.65
C ARG A 86 16.70 -10.16 -0.12
N ALA A 87 16.03 -11.24 0.26
CA ALA A 87 14.68 -11.16 0.79
C ALA A 87 14.62 -10.91 2.30
N ARG A 88 15.67 -11.32 3.02
CA ARG A 88 15.69 -11.25 4.49
C ARG A 88 15.47 -9.83 5.00
N GLY A 89 14.56 -9.68 5.96
CA GLY A 89 14.22 -8.38 6.53
C GLY A 89 13.21 -7.57 5.71
N ARG A 90 12.75 -8.12 4.57
CA ARG A 90 11.82 -7.43 3.66
C ARG A 90 10.43 -8.08 3.62
N ASP A 91 10.13 -8.89 4.63
CA ASP A 91 8.92 -9.71 4.66
C ASP A 91 7.64 -8.88 4.47
N MET A 92 7.52 -7.76 5.19
CA MET A 92 6.34 -6.93 5.12
C MET A 92 6.18 -6.27 3.74
N ASP A 93 7.25 -5.72 3.19
CA ASP A 93 7.22 -5.10 1.85
C ASP A 93 6.84 -6.13 0.78
N ILE A 94 7.41 -7.33 0.87
CA ILE A 94 7.09 -8.40 -0.08
C ILE A 94 5.62 -8.80 0.05
N ALA A 95 5.11 -8.93 1.28
CA ALA A 95 3.72 -9.27 1.54
C ALA A 95 2.75 -8.19 1.02
N ILE A 96 3.07 -6.92 1.24
CA ILE A 96 2.29 -5.79 0.71
C ILE A 96 2.28 -5.81 -0.82
N ALA A 97 3.45 -6.02 -1.42
CA ALA A 97 3.57 -6.12 -2.88
C ALA A 97 2.77 -7.30 -3.44
N ALA A 98 2.79 -8.44 -2.75
CA ALA A 98 2.01 -9.61 -3.16
C ALA A 98 0.51 -9.33 -3.17
N CYS A 99 0.01 -8.56 -2.23
CA CYS A 99 -1.39 -8.14 -2.23
C CYS A 99 -1.73 -7.33 -3.48
N ALA A 100 -0.89 -6.38 -3.85
CA ALA A 100 -1.09 -5.57 -5.06
C ALA A 100 -1.08 -6.46 -6.31
N VAL A 101 -0.13 -7.37 -6.42
CA VAL A 101 -0.04 -8.30 -7.55
C VAL A 101 -1.30 -9.17 -7.65
N GLN A 102 -1.74 -9.77 -6.56
CA GLN A 102 -2.94 -10.62 -6.56
C GLN A 102 -4.21 -9.86 -6.91
N GLN A 103 -4.31 -8.60 -6.53
CA GLN A 103 -5.46 -7.76 -6.84
C GLN A 103 -5.36 -7.09 -8.21
N ARG A 104 -4.30 -7.36 -8.96
CA ARG A 104 -4.02 -6.70 -10.26
C ARG A 104 -4.03 -5.18 -10.15
N ALA A 105 -3.51 -4.69 -9.03
CA ALA A 105 -3.41 -3.28 -8.72
C ALA A 105 -1.98 -2.79 -8.92
N ARG A 106 -1.83 -1.50 -9.20
CA ARG A 106 -0.52 -0.86 -9.11
C ARG A 106 -0.25 -0.48 -7.67
N LEU A 107 1.01 -0.55 -7.29
CA LEU A 107 1.45 -0.17 -5.95
C LEU A 107 1.97 1.27 -5.95
N TRP A 108 1.41 2.09 -5.07
CA TRP A 108 1.90 3.45 -4.85
C TRP A 108 2.69 3.48 -3.55
N THR A 109 3.98 3.78 -3.64
CA THR A 109 4.90 3.86 -2.50
C THR A 109 5.75 5.12 -2.62
N LEU A 110 6.18 5.65 -1.49
CA LEU A 110 7.18 6.72 -1.46
C LEU A 110 8.61 6.19 -1.50
N ASN A 111 8.78 4.86 -1.44
CA ASN A 111 10.08 4.20 -1.45
C ASN A 111 10.17 3.21 -2.63
N PRO A 112 10.09 3.70 -3.88
CA PRO A 112 10.02 2.81 -5.04
C PRO A 112 11.24 1.89 -5.18
N ASP A 113 12.41 2.32 -4.71
CA ASP A 113 13.62 1.52 -4.79
C ASP A 113 13.52 0.20 -4.00
N ASP A 114 12.68 0.17 -2.96
CA ASP A 114 12.47 -1.04 -2.16
C ASP A 114 11.67 -2.12 -2.91
N PHE A 115 11.13 -1.80 -4.08
CA PHE A 115 10.27 -2.71 -4.86
C PHE A 115 10.79 -2.97 -6.28
N LEU A 116 11.92 -2.38 -6.67
CA LEU A 116 12.42 -2.48 -8.05
C LEU A 116 12.83 -3.89 -8.46
N ASP A 117 13.26 -4.71 -7.50
CA ASP A 117 13.68 -6.09 -7.76
C ASP A 117 12.53 -7.10 -7.68
N LEU A 118 11.29 -6.62 -7.59
CA LEU A 118 10.07 -7.44 -7.59
C LEU A 118 9.41 -7.33 -8.98
N PRO A 119 9.75 -8.22 -9.93
CA PRO A 119 9.36 -8.04 -11.33
C PRO A 119 7.86 -8.07 -11.61
N ALA A 120 7.09 -8.72 -10.75
CA ALA A 120 5.65 -8.80 -10.90
C ALA A 120 4.92 -7.52 -10.44
N VAL A 121 5.61 -6.62 -9.73
CA VAL A 121 5.00 -5.41 -9.16
C VAL A 121 5.01 -4.31 -10.21
N GLU A 122 3.84 -3.72 -10.46
CA GLU A 122 3.70 -2.50 -11.24
C GLU A 122 3.58 -1.33 -10.28
N LEU A 123 4.51 -0.40 -10.36
CA LEU A 123 4.48 0.80 -9.52
C LEU A 123 3.59 1.87 -10.15
N TYR A 124 2.88 2.60 -9.31
CA TYR A 124 2.07 3.75 -9.72
C TYR A 124 2.91 5.03 -9.57
N ASP A 125 2.93 5.84 -10.62
CA ASP A 125 3.57 7.16 -10.62
C ASP A 125 2.48 8.21 -10.51
N PRO A 126 2.33 8.87 -9.36
CA PRO A 126 1.23 9.81 -9.14
C PRO A 126 1.40 11.09 -9.95
N PRO A 127 0.28 11.81 -10.25
CA PRO A 127 0.35 13.11 -10.90
C PRO A 127 1.06 14.13 -10.00
N ARG A 128 1.88 14.94 -10.60
CA ARG A 128 2.60 16.02 -9.91
C ARG A 128 1.74 17.25 -9.71
#